data_d77c521ce39dbcd416821b2d9b9fc25c
#
_entry.id   d77c521ce39dbcd416821b2d9b9fc25c
#
_cell.length_a   1.000
_cell.length_b   1.000
_cell.length_c   1.000
_cell.angle_alpha   90.00
_cell.angle_beta   90.00
_cell.angle_gamma   90.00
#
_symmetry.space_group_name_H-M   'P 1'
#
loop_
_entity.id
_entity.type
_entity.pdbx_description
1 polymer ?
#
loop_
_entity_poly.entity_id
_entity_poly.type
_entity_poly.pdbx_seq_one_letter_code
_entity_poly.pdbx_strand_id
1 'polypeptide(L)'
;MQEVMEPILQIQVLGKFTLRYGETVISDEDDRSRKVWAVLAYLIYHREKIISQQELVDLCWGEDTRSSDPHNALKSVIHRIRATLDKLQEGLGRTLLRRKAGCYIWNTDVPLEVDAEVFDALCSRGAALEGDERLDAYQQALALYSNDILPKLSSELWLVPITTYYHQRYVQTAEESIQLLEEQDRLQEAILLARQAVRIEPYQERLYAQLIRTLLKMGNQKGAIAVYEEMSELFFSNFGVMPSDELRALYRKATRTVNNHALSVEDLRDQLKEERVVGGAMLCTYDFFKILYRSETRTMARTGNTAHLCLLSVAAKDGSELPKRSLDRAMENLQELIRQNLRKGDVASQCSVSQYVILLPRANYENSHMVANRLMTAFYRRYPHSPARLRCVVQPLEPLA
;
A
#
# COMPACT_ATOMS: atom_id res chain seq x y z
N MET A 1 41.68 -34.67 -7.63
CA MET A 1 41.36 -33.77 -6.54
C MET A 1 40.13 -32.98 -7.01
N GLN A 2 38.94 -33.28 -6.46
CA GLN A 2 37.79 -32.38 -6.64
C GLN A 2 38.14 -31.11 -5.86
N GLU A 3 38.24 -29.98 -6.55
CA GLU A 3 38.19 -28.68 -5.89
C GLU A 3 36.84 -28.61 -5.15
N VAL A 4 36.90 -28.70 -3.84
CA VAL A 4 35.75 -28.40 -2.98
C VAL A 4 35.56 -26.88 -3.14
N MET A 5 34.66 -26.48 -4.03
CA MET A 5 34.25 -25.09 -4.12
C MET A 5 33.74 -24.68 -2.74
N GLU A 6 34.39 -23.72 -2.11
CA GLU A 6 33.91 -23.15 -0.85
C GLU A 6 32.48 -22.64 -1.07
N PRO A 7 31.53 -22.93 -0.17
CA PRO A 7 30.17 -22.50 -0.33
C PRO A 7 30.09 -20.96 -0.32
N ILE A 8 29.29 -20.41 -1.22
CA ILE A 8 29.02 -18.98 -1.32
C ILE A 8 27.99 -18.60 -0.25
N LEU A 9 28.24 -17.53 0.48
CA LEU A 9 27.25 -16.98 1.43
C LEU A 9 26.14 -16.26 0.64
N GLN A 10 24.97 -16.89 0.55
CA GLN A 10 23.80 -16.31 -0.09
C GLN A 10 23.00 -15.49 0.91
N ILE A 11 22.70 -14.25 0.56
CA ILE A 11 21.99 -13.30 1.39
C ILE A 11 20.75 -12.83 0.64
N GLN A 12 19.58 -13.14 1.21
CA GLN A 12 18.31 -12.64 0.72
C GLN A 12 17.88 -11.46 1.56
N VAL A 13 17.62 -10.32 0.93
CA VAL A 13 17.13 -9.09 1.57
C VAL A 13 15.81 -8.59 0.96
N LEU A 14 15.45 -9.06 -0.24
CA LEU A 14 14.19 -8.70 -0.91
C LEU A 14 13.03 -9.53 -0.33
N GLY A 15 12.16 -8.85 0.41
CA GLY A 15 10.97 -9.43 1.05
C GLY A 15 11.20 -10.09 2.41
N LYS A 16 12.39 -10.61 2.67
CA LYS A 16 12.79 -11.21 3.97
C LYS A 16 14.29 -11.15 4.15
N PHE A 17 14.75 -11.26 5.38
CA PHE A 17 16.18 -11.31 5.66
C PHE A 17 16.62 -12.71 6.02
N THR A 18 17.28 -13.39 5.09
CA THR A 18 17.83 -14.75 5.31
C THR A 18 19.28 -14.82 4.84
N LEU A 19 20.08 -15.62 5.53
CA LEU A 19 21.43 -15.96 5.16
C LEU A 19 21.54 -17.48 5.00
N ARG A 20 22.11 -17.93 3.91
CA ARG A 20 22.34 -19.35 3.61
C ARG A 20 23.81 -19.58 3.36
N TYR A 21 24.35 -20.63 3.97
CA TYR A 21 25.70 -21.12 3.72
C TYR A 21 25.69 -22.64 3.63
N GLY A 22 25.92 -23.19 2.47
CA GLY A 22 25.67 -24.61 2.19
C GLY A 22 24.19 -24.97 2.40
N GLU A 23 23.95 -25.99 3.23
CA GLU A 23 22.59 -26.45 3.56
C GLU A 23 21.93 -25.70 4.72
N THR A 24 22.70 -24.89 5.45
CA THR A 24 22.21 -24.20 6.66
C THR A 24 21.64 -22.83 6.29
N VAL A 25 20.49 -22.50 6.87
CA VAL A 25 19.79 -21.22 6.66
C VAL A 25 19.46 -20.63 8.02
N ILE A 26 19.66 -19.34 8.18
CA ILE A 26 19.21 -18.54 9.32
C ILE A 26 18.36 -17.38 8.81
N SER A 27 17.42 -16.91 9.62
CA SER A 27 16.51 -15.81 9.27
C SER A 27 16.30 -14.85 10.42
N ASP A 28 15.78 -13.68 10.13
CA ASP A 28 15.36 -12.68 11.11
C ASP A 28 14.09 -13.10 11.89
N GLU A 29 13.55 -14.30 11.61
CA GLU A 29 12.48 -14.92 12.38
C GLU A 29 13.03 -15.77 13.56
N ASP A 30 14.28 -16.23 13.44
CA ASP A 30 14.94 -17.10 14.43
C ASP A 30 15.41 -16.34 15.68
N ASP A 31 15.63 -15.04 15.58
CA ASP A 31 16.01 -14.19 16.71
C ASP A 31 15.23 -12.85 16.65
N ARG A 32 14.45 -12.57 17.70
CA ARG A 32 13.63 -11.35 17.82
C ARG A 32 14.42 -10.07 18.06
N SER A 33 15.74 -10.12 18.07
CA SER A 33 16.57 -8.94 18.32
C SER A 33 16.73 -8.08 17.07
N ARG A 34 15.83 -7.11 16.91
CA ARG A 34 15.88 -6.15 15.80
C ARG A 34 17.26 -5.50 15.65
N LYS A 35 17.93 -5.12 16.77
CA LYS A 35 19.25 -4.47 16.72
C LYS A 35 20.33 -5.37 16.12
N VAL A 36 20.31 -6.67 16.39
CA VAL A 36 21.26 -7.63 15.82
C VAL A 36 21.11 -7.66 14.30
N TRP A 37 19.89 -7.77 13.81
CA TRP A 37 19.61 -7.82 12.38
C TRP A 37 19.85 -6.49 11.68
N ALA A 38 19.54 -5.34 12.31
CA ALA A 38 19.81 -4.02 11.77
C ALA A 38 21.32 -3.77 11.59
N VAL A 39 22.13 -4.10 12.60
CA VAL A 39 23.59 -3.95 12.53
C VAL A 39 24.18 -4.94 11.52
N LEU A 40 23.69 -6.18 11.47
CA LEU A 40 24.13 -7.17 10.49
C LEU A 40 23.85 -6.70 9.04
N ALA A 41 22.63 -6.22 8.79
CA ALA A 41 22.24 -5.67 7.49
C ALA A 41 23.12 -4.47 7.08
N TYR A 42 23.36 -3.56 8.03
CA TYR A 42 24.22 -2.39 7.82
C TYR A 42 25.67 -2.79 7.47
N LEU A 43 26.23 -3.76 8.20
CA LEU A 43 27.58 -4.29 7.94
C LEU A 43 27.68 -4.99 6.58
N ILE A 44 26.67 -5.73 6.16
CA ILE A 44 26.61 -6.39 4.85
C ILE A 44 26.54 -5.35 3.73
N TYR A 45 25.64 -4.37 3.88
CA TYR A 45 25.46 -3.32 2.88
C TYR A 45 26.72 -2.45 2.71
N HIS A 46 27.40 -2.16 3.82
CA HIS A 46 28.64 -1.37 3.84
C HIS A 46 29.91 -2.23 3.92
N ARG A 47 29.87 -3.48 3.45
CA ARG A 47 30.95 -4.46 3.62
C ARG A 47 32.31 -4.06 3.06
N GLU A 48 32.33 -3.12 2.10
CA GLU A 48 33.57 -2.60 1.53
C GLU A 48 34.17 -1.45 2.35
N LYS A 49 33.48 -0.97 3.39
CA LYS A 49 33.90 0.13 4.24
C LYS A 49 34.42 -0.37 5.58
N ILE A 50 35.33 0.41 6.16
CA ILE A 50 35.73 0.27 7.55
C ILE A 50 34.72 1.07 8.40
N ILE A 51 33.98 0.38 9.27
CA ILE A 51 32.90 0.98 10.05
C ILE A 51 33.39 1.22 11.47
N SER A 52 33.28 2.46 11.95
CA SER A 52 33.73 2.81 13.29
C SER A 52 32.78 2.28 14.36
N GLN A 53 33.29 2.06 15.57
CA GLN A 53 32.48 1.67 16.70
C GLN A 53 31.42 2.74 17.04
N GLN A 54 31.75 4.02 16.88
CA GLN A 54 30.84 5.13 17.11
C GLN A 54 29.67 5.10 16.12
N GLU A 55 29.94 4.88 14.84
CA GLU A 55 28.89 4.78 13.80
C GLU A 55 27.87 3.68 14.10
N LEU A 56 28.32 2.52 14.60
CA LEU A 56 27.41 1.45 15.03
C LEU A 56 26.66 1.76 16.32
N VAL A 57 27.26 2.55 17.23
CA VAL A 57 26.56 3.04 18.43
C VAL A 57 25.45 4.00 18.00
N ASP A 58 25.73 4.94 17.12
CA ASP A 58 24.77 5.92 16.62
C ASP A 58 23.63 5.21 15.86
N LEU A 59 23.94 4.19 15.05
CA LEU A 59 22.95 3.34 14.40
C LEU A 59 22.00 2.66 15.39
N CYS A 60 22.53 2.14 16.50
CA CYS A 60 21.73 1.35 17.46
C CYS A 60 20.93 2.21 18.46
N TRP A 61 21.44 3.34 18.83
CA TRP A 61 20.88 4.16 19.92
C TRP A 61 20.59 5.62 19.53
N GLY A 62 21.17 6.12 18.40
CA GLY A 62 20.99 7.51 17.98
C GLY A 62 21.36 8.50 19.08
N GLU A 63 20.53 9.51 19.25
CA GLU A 63 20.65 10.48 20.34
C GLU A 63 20.02 10.00 21.67
N ASP A 64 19.41 8.80 21.70
CA ASP A 64 18.69 8.28 22.85
C ASP A 64 19.68 7.70 23.89
N THR A 65 20.09 8.52 24.84
CA THR A 65 21.11 8.23 25.87
C THR A 65 20.66 7.31 27.00
N ARG A 66 19.64 6.46 26.79
CA ARG A 66 19.14 5.55 27.84
C ARG A 66 20.09 4.39 28.20
N SER A 67 21.13 4.16 27.43
CA SER A 67 22.16 3.19 27.76
C SER A 67 23.29 3.88 28.55
N SER A 68 23.55 3.42 29.76
CA SER A 68 24.64 3.93 30.59
C SER A 68 26.04 3.64 30.02
N ASP A 69 26.16 2.64 29.14
CA ASP A 69 27.41 2.29 28.42
C ASP A 69 27.07 1.71 27.03
N PRO A 70 26.84 2.55 26.01
CA PRO A 70 26.51 2.12 24.65
C PRO A 70 27.62 1.30 24.00
N HIS A 71 28.88 1.58 24.30
CA HIS A 71 30.01 0.85 23.77
C HIS A 71 30.08 -0.60 24.26
N ASN A 72 29.73 -0.84 25.53
CA ASN A 72 29.69 -2.19 26.05
C ASN A 72 28.44 -2.95 25.56
N ALA A 73 27.31 -2.24 25.43
CA ALA A 73 26.11 -2.79 24.83
C ALA A 73 26.34 -3.21 23.35
N LEU A 74 27.10 -2.42 22.57
CA LEU A 74 27.49 -2.79 21.20
C LEU A 74 28.32 -4.06 21.15
N LYS A 75 29.26 -4.26 22.11
CA LYS A 75 30.03 -5.52 22.15
C LYS A 75 29.11 -6.73 22.29
N SER A 76 28.04 -6.62 23.07
CA SER A 76 27.04 -7.68 23.23
C SER A 76 26.27 -7.93 21.93
N VAL A 77 25.91 -6.86 21.18
CA VAL A 77 25.27 -6.98 19.86
C VAL A 77 26.21 -7.69 18.88
N ILE A 78 27.47 -7.28 18.81
CA ILE A 78 28.50 -7.90 17.93
C ILE A 78 28.75 -9.37 18.31
N HIS A 79 28.79 -9.68 19.60
CA HIS A 79 28.90 -11.07 20.05
C HIS A 79 27.72 -11.92 19.57
N ARG A 80 26.50 -11.38 19.66
CA ARG A 80 25.29 -12.06 19.19
C ARG A 80 25.28 -12.23 17.68
N ILE A 81 25.73 -11.21 16.91
CA ILE A 81 25.87 -11.33 15.45
C ILE A 81 26.80 -12.47 15.11
N ARG A 82 27.99 -12.55 15.75
CA ARG A 82 28.92 -13.66 15.52
C ARG A 82 28.31 -15.01 15.88
N ALA A 83 27.65 -15.12 17.00
CA ALA A 83 26.97 -16.34 17.40
C ALA A 83 25.82 -16.73 16.44
N THR A 84 25.15 -15.75 15.84
CA THR A 84 24.13 -15.99 14.81
C THR A 84 24.77 -16.51 13.51
N LEU A 85 25.87 -15.92 13.07
CA LEU A 85 26.63 -16.38 11.90
C LEU A 85 27.31 -17.75 12.14
N ASP A 86 27.73 -18.04 13.38
CA ASP A 86 28.30 -19.34 13.76
C ASP A 86 27.28 -20.49 13.69
N LYS A 87 25.97 -20.20 13.67
CA LYS A 87 24.92 -21.19 13.38
C LYS A 87 24.99 -21.72 11.94
N LEU A 88 25.48 -20.91 10.99
CA LEU A 88 25.67 -21.32 9.60
C LEU A 88 26.86 -22.29 9.48
N GLN A 89 27.98 -21.94 10.09
CA GLN A 89 29.18 -22.75 10.19
C GLN A 89 29.99 -22.27 11.40
N GLU A 90 30.54 -23.19 12.19
CA GLU A 90 31.37 -22.87 13.34
C GLU A 90 32.56 -22.00 12.96
N GLY A 91 32.77 -20.90 13.68
CA GLY A 91 33.85 -19.93 13.43
C GLY A 91 33.58 -18.91 12.34
N LEU A 92 32.49 -19.04 11.55
CA LEU A 92 32.17 -18.16 10.44
C LEU A 92 31.95 -16.70 10.89
N GLY A 93 31.34 -16.50 12.05
CA GLY A 93 31.08 -15.15 12.58
C GLY A 93 32.36 -14.37 12.88
N ARG A 94 33.44 -15.02 13.31
CA ARG A 94 34.73 -14.36 13.50
C ARG A 94 35.48 -14.18 12.18
N THR A 95 35.31 -15.09 11.26
CA THR A 95 35.88 -15.02 9.90
C THR A 95 35.28 -13.84 9.12
N LEU A 96 33.95 -13.68 9.15
CA LEU A 96 33.24 -12.64 8.43
C LEU A 96 33.37 -11.26 9.09
N LEU A 97 33.21 -11.19 10.42
CA LEU A 97 33.22 -9.91 11.13
C LEU A 97 34.49 -9.75 11.98
N ARG A 98 35.47 -9.06 11.38
CA ARG A 98 36.78 -8.77 11.98
C ARG A 98 36.76 -7.44 12.74
N ARG A 99 37.60 -7.30 13.77
CA ARG A 99 37.81 -6.03 14.48
C ARG A 99 39.28 -5.62 14.36
N LYS A 100 39.52 -4.36 13.94
CA LYS A 100 40.88 -3.80 13.81
C LYS A 100 40.83 -2.32 14.27
N ALA A 101 41.72 -1.96 15.19
CA ALA A 101 41.88 -0.59 15.68
C ALA A 101 40.57 0.10 16.10
N GLY A 102 39.66 -0.60 16.81
CA GLY A 102 38.40 -0.04 17.27
C GLY A 102 37.27 0.00 16.22
N CYS A 103 37.56 -0.40 14.97
CA CYS A 103 36.59 -0.47 13.89
C CYS A 103 36.17 -1.91 13.60
N TYR A 104 35.06 -2.07 12.90
CA TYR A 104 34.54 -3.34 12.40
C TYR A 104 34.69 -3.39 10.87
N ILE A 105 35.09 -4.55 10.37
CA ILE A 105 35.37 -4.79 8.96
C ILE A 105 34.70 -6.10 8.59
N TRP A 106 33.90 -6.09 7.54
CA TRP A 106 33.40 -7.30 6.90
C TRP A 106 34.52 -7.93 6.07
N ASN A 107 34.71 -9.23 6.17
CA ASN A 107 35.73 -9.94 5.40
C ASN A 107 35.22 -10.25 4.00
N THR A 108 35.69 -9.54 3.00
CA THR A 108 35.30 -9.71 1.59
C THR A 108 36.02 -10.87 0.89
N ASP A 109 36.98 -11.53 1.57
CA ASP A 109 37.65 -12.75 1.03
C ASP A 109 36.66 -13.93 0.96
N VAL A 110 35.62 -13.94 1.80
CA VAL A 110 34.55 -14.94 1.74
C VAL A 110 33.54 -14.52 0.67
N PRO A 111 33.36 -15.32 -0.40
CA PRO A 111 32.46 -14.97 -1.48
C PRO A 111 31.02 -14.92 -0.96
N LEU A 112 30.30 -13.85 -1.32
CA LEU A 112 28.91 -13.68 -0.98
C LEU A 112 28.12 -13.19 -2.19
N GLU A 113 26.83 -13.50 -2.18
CA GLU A 113 25.86 -13.06 -3.17
C GLU A 113 24.65 -12.46 -2.46
N VAL A 114 24.24 -11.26 -2.85
CA VAL A 114 23.06 -10.56 -2.31
C VAL A 114 21.99 -10.49 -3.39
N ASP A 115 20.81 -10.98 -3.13
CA ASP A 115 19.71 -11.03 -4.11
C ASP A 115 19.34 -9.65 -4.67
N ALA A 116 19.41 -8.59 -3.88
CA ALA A 116 19.18 -7.22 -4.34
C ALA A 116 20.22 -6.77 -5.38
N GLU A 117 21.50 -7.18 -5.23
CA GLU A 117 22.56 -6.87 -6.19
C GLU A 117 22.39 -7.69 -7.48
N VAL A 118 21.99 -8.96 -7.35
CA VAL A 118 21.65 -9.81 -8.50
C VAL A 118 20.46 -9.22 -9.27
N PHE A 119 19.43 -8.77 -8.55
CA PHE A 119 18.29 -8.07 -9.14
C PHE A 119 18.73 -6.85 -9.95
N ASP A 120 19.56 -5.97 -9.37
CA ASP A 120 20.02 -4.75 -10.07
C ASP A 120 20.91 -5.06 -11.28
N ALA A 121 21.78 -6.07 -11.15
CA ALA A 121 22.62 -6.55 -12.27
C ALA A 121 21.76 -7.10 -13.43
N LEU A 122 20.71 -7.87 -13.12
CA LEU A 122 19.76 -8.38 -14.12
C LEU A 122 18.96 -7.26 -14.80
N CYS A 123 18.48 -6.27 -14.02
CA CYS A 123 17.83 -5.09 -14.57
C CYS A 123 18.77 -4.30 -15.51
N SER A 124 20.04 -4.12 -15.10
CA SER A 124 21.03 -3.40 -15.88
C SER A 124 21.41 -4.19 -17.15
N ARG A 125 21.54 -5.50 -17.04
CA ARG A 125 21.75 -6.39 -18.19
C ARG A 125 20.58 -6.31 -19.17
N GLY A 126 19.32 -6.40 -18.69
CA GLY A 126 18.13 -6.29 -19.51
C GLY A 126 18.06 -4.95 -20.25
N ALA A 127 18.45 -3.84 -19.61
CA ALA A 127 18.47 -2.54 -20.24
C ALA A 127 19.47 -2.44 -21.42
N ALA A 128 20.49 -3.28 -21.45
CA ALA A 128 21.49 -3.34 -22.52
C ALA A 128 21.14 -4.35 -23.65
N LEU A 129 20.08 -5.14 -23.49
CA LEU A 129 19.61 -6.15 -24.43
C LEU A 129 18.36 -5.68 -25.17
N GLU A 130 17.91 -6.43 -26.18
CA GLU A 130 16.69 -6.16 -26.96
C GLU A 130 15.82 -7.43 -27.08
N GLY A 131 14.57 -7.25 -27.43
CA GLY A 131 13.64 -8.36 -27.71
C GLY A 131 13.46 -9.33 -26.56
N ASP A 132 13.47 -10.65 -26.89
CA ASP A 132 13.24 -11.73 -25.93
C ASP A 132 14.36 -11.83 -24.87
N GLU A 133 15.61 -11.57 -25.22
CA GLU A 133 16.72 -11.62 -24.27
C GLU A 133 16.58 -10.54 -23.17
N ARG A 134 16.07 -9.36 -23.54
CA ARG A 134 15.74 -8.29 -22.60
C ARG A 134 14.62 -8.72 -21.66
N LEU A 135 13.56 -9.28 -22.23
CA LEU A 135 12.40 -9.75 -21.47
C LEU A 135 12.80 -10.86 -20.48
N ASP A 136 13.60 -11.83 -20.91
CA ASP A 136 14.08 -12.92 -20.05
C ASP A 136 14.92 -12.40 -18.88
N ALA A 137 15.82 -11.44 -19.11
CA ALA A 137 16.61 -10.83 -18.05
C ALA A 137 15.71 -10.09 -17.04
N TYR A 138 14.72 -9.34 -17.52
CA TYR A 138 13.76 -8.63 -16.67
C TYR A 138 12.86 -9.58 -15.89
N GLN A 139 12.39 -10.66 -16.49
CA GLN A 139 11.56 -11.66 -15.78
C GLN A 139 12.36 -12.36 -14.66
N GLN A 140 13.65 -12.67 -14.92
CA GLN A 140 14.54 -13.19 -13.87
C GLN A 140 14.71 -12.18 -12.72
N ALA A 141 14.90 -10.89 -13.04
CA ALA A 141 14.98 -9.85 -12.03
C ALA A 141 13.70 -9.75 -11.22
N LEU A 142 12.55 -9.63 -11.87
CA LEU A 142 11.24 -9.50 -11.22
C LEU A 142 10.89 -10.70 -10.33
N ALA A 143 11.38 -11.91 -10.66
CA ALA A 143 11.19 -13.11 -9.84
C ALA A 143 11.93 -13.05 -8.50
N LEU A 144 13.02 -12.27 -8.39
CA LEU A 144 13.75 -12.07 -7.14
C LEU A 144 13.04 -11.09 -6.19
N TYR A 145 12.32 -10.12 -6.73
CA TYR A 145 11.68 -9.06 -5.96
C TYR A 145 10.30 -9.52 -5.45
N SER A 146 10.25 -10.02 -4.23
CA SER A 146 9.00 -10.50 -3.63
C SER A 146 8.28 -9.46 -2.77
N ASN A 147 9.01 -8.48 -2.26
CA ASN A 147 8.54 -7.35 -1.45
C ASN A 147 9.72 -6.37 -1.26
N ASP A 148 9.49 -5.26 -0.55
CA ASP A 148 10.51 -4.28 -0.18
C ASP A 148 11.76 -4.92 0.44
N ILE A 149 12.89 -4.22 0.30
CA ILE A 149 14.15 -4.63 0.93
C ILE A 149 14.03 -4.53 2.46
N LEU A 150 14.37 -5.61 3.17
CA LEU A 150 14.41 -5.68 4.63
C LEU A 150 13.14 -5.11 5.32
N PRO A 151 11.94 -5.60 5.05
CA PRO A 151 10.68 -4.96 5.45
C PRO A 151 10.54 -4.81 6.98
N LYS A 152 11.15 -5.69 7.78
CA LYS A 152 11.16 -5.56 9.25
C LYS A 152 12.06 -4.43 9.76
N LEU A 153 12.93 -3.90 8.90
CA LEU A 153 13.85 -2.79 9.21
C LEU A 153 13.43 -1.46 8.54
N SER A 154 12.23 -1.38 7.96
CA SER A 154 11.73 -0.21 7.21
C SER A 154 11.77 1.13 7.95
N SER A 155 11.85 1.13 9.30
CA SER A 155 11.99 2.35 10.09
C SER A 155 13.43 2.83 10.27
N GLU A 156 14.44 2.10 9.75
CA GLU A 156 15.83 2.51 9.79
C GLU A 156 16.08 3.61 8.75
N LEU A 157 16.51 4.80 9.18
CA LEU A 157 16.68 5.96 8.29
C LEU A 157 17.69 5.72 7.15
N TRP A 158 18.75 4.97 7.42
CA TRP A 158 19.76 4.65 6.40
C TRP A 158 19.22 3.76 5.28
N LEU A 159 18.16 3.00 5.55
CA LEU A 159 17.54 2.08 4.59
C LEU A 159 16.59 2.80 3.63
N VAL A 160 16.02 3.94 4.01
CA VAL A 160 15.01 4.67 3.22
C VAL A 160 15.45 4.95 1.77
N PRO A 161 16.66 5.53 1.50
CA PRO A 161 17.08 5.77 0.12
C PRO A 161 17.32 4.47 -0.66
N ILE A 162 17.73 3.40 0.01
CA ILE A 162 17.97 2.08 -0.59
C ILE A 162 16.64 1.46 -0.99
N THR A 163 15.67 1.45 -0.09
CA THR A 163 14.31 0.95 -0.37
C THR A 163 13.68 1.72 -1.53
N THR A 164 13.81 3.05 -1.54
CA THR A 164 13.29 3.89 -2.62
C THR A 164 13.93 3.54 -3.97
N TYR A 165 15.25 3.30 -4.00
CA TYR A 165 15.97 2.92 -5.22
C TYR A 165 15.44 1.59 -5.78
N TYR A 166 15.39 0.53 -4.95
CA TYR A 166 14.95 -0.79 -5.40
C TYR A 166 13.48 -0.83 -5.77
N HIS A 167 12.63 -0.10 -5.04
CA HIS A 167 11.22 0.09 -5.37
C HIS A 167 11.05 0.73 -6.76
N GLN A 168 11.73 1.85 -7.02
CA GLN A 168 11.66 2.51 -8.34
C GLN A 168 12.20 1.61 -9.45
N ARG A 169 13.28 0.88 -9.18
CA ARG A 169 13.88 -0.05 -10.14
C ARG A 169 12.93 -1.19 -10.49
N TYR A 170 12.24 -1.75 -9.49
CA TYR A 170 11.22 -2.78 -9.69
C TYR A 170 10.05 -2.27 -10.57
N VAL A 171 9.49 -1.12 -10.20
CA VAL A 171 8.36 -0.53 -10.95
C VAL A 171 8.75 -0.27 -12.40
N GLN A 172 9.90 0.34 -12.64
CA GLN A 172 10.40 0.60 -13.99
C GLN A 172 10.57 -0.70 -14.79
N THR A 173 11.22 -1.71 -14.20
CA THR A 173 11.45 -3.00 -14.87
C THR A 173 10.15 -3.72 -15.18
N ALA A 174 9.15 -3.64 -14.29
CA ALA A 174 7.82 -4.20 -14.52
C ALA A 174 7.09 -3.46 -15.66
N GLU A 175 7.09 -2.13 -15.65
CA GLU A 175 6.49 -1.31 -16.72
C GLU A 175 7.08 -1.63 -18.10
N GLU A 176 8.42 -1.68 -18.20
CA GLU A 176 9.12 -2.01 -19.46
C GLU A 176 8.84 -3.44 -19.91
N SER A 177 8.79 -4.41 -18.98
CA SER A 177 8.46 -5.80 -19.31
C SER A 177 7.05 -5.96 -19.84
N ILE A 178 6.07 -5.27 -19.21
CA ILE A 178 4.68 -5.29 -19.67
C ILE A 178 4.57 -4.66 -21.06
N GLN A 179 5.27 -3.54 -21.30
CA GLN A 179 5.29 -2.90 -22.61
C GLN A 179 5.87 -3.82 -23.69
N LEU A 180 6.99 -4.49 -23.43
CA LEU A 180 7.59 -5.46 -24.36
C LEU A 180 6.62 -6.60 -24.70
N LEU A 181 5.92 -7.14 -23.72
CA LEU A 181 4.90 -8.17 -23.93
C LEU A 181 3.72 -7.64 -24.77
N GLU A 182 3.31 -6.40 -24.55
CA GLU A 182 2.26 -5.75 -25.36
C GLU A 182 2.70 -5.52 -26.82
N GLU A 183 3.95 -5.15 -27.07
CA GLU A 183 4.53 -4.95 -28.40
C GLU A 183 4.62 -6.30 -29.17
N GLN A 184 4.81 -7.41 -28.45
CA GLN A 184 4.83 -8.76 -28.99
C GLN A 184 3.43 -9.40 -29.09
N ASP A 185 2.35 -8.67 -28.82
CA ASP A 185 0.96 -9.15 -28.77
C ASP A 185 0.71 -10.28 -27.73
N ARG A 186 1.60 -10.41 -26.74
CA ARG A 186 1.50 -11.38 -25.62
C ARG A 186 0.66 -10.81 -24.47
N LEU A 187 -0.57 -10.35 -24.79
CA LEU A 187 -1.41 -9.57 -23.87
C LEU A 187 -1.78 -10.33 -22.60
N GLN A 188 -1.96 -11.65 -22.65
CA GLN A 188 -2.28 -12.45 -21.46
C GLN A 188 -1.14 -12.47 -20.46
N GLU A 189 0.10 -12.62 -20.93
CA GLU A 189 1.29 -12.60 -20.09
C GLU A 189 1.52 -11.19 -19.51
N ALA A 190 1.30 -10.15 -20.31
CA ALA A 190 1.34 -8.77 -19.85
C ALA A 190 0.35 -8.52 -18.70
N ILE A 191 -0.88 -9.03 -18.79
CA ILE A 191 -1.90 -8.93 -17.73
C ILE A 191 -1.47 -9.69 -16.46
N LEU A 192 -0.91 -10.90 -16.61
CA LEU A 192 -0.43 -11.69 -15.47
C LEU A 192 0.70 -10.95 -14.73
N LEU A 193 1.67 -10.45 -15.49
CA LEU A 193 2.78 -9.67 -14.93
C LEU A 193 2.29 -8.38 -14.26
N ALA A 194 1.41 -7.63 -14.91
CA ALA A 194 0.83 -6.41 -14.34
C ALA A 194 0.05 -6.68 -13.05
N ARG A 195 -0.73 -7.78 -12.99
CA ARG A 195 -1.43 -8.21 -11.77
C ARG A 195 -0.46 -8.57 -10.64
N GLN A 196 0.66 -9.22 -10.96
CA GLN A 196 1.69 -9.51 -9.97
C GLN A 196 2.33 -8.20 -9.48
N ALA A 197 2.64 -7.29 -10.39
CA ALA A 197 3.26 -6.01 -10.06
C ALA A 197 2.37 -5.14 -9.14
N VAL A 198 1.07 -5.00 -9.42
CA VAL A 198 0.14 -4.25 -8.54
C VAL A 198 -0.09 -4.93 -7.19
N ARG A 199 0.13 -6.24 -7.07
CA ARG A 199 0.05 -6.95 -5.78
C ARG A 199 1.26 -6.65 -4.91
N ILE A 200 2.45 -6.54 -5.51
CA ILE A 200 3.70 -6.21 -4.81
C ILE A 200 3.74 -4.72 -4.49
N GLU A 201 3.31 -3.88 -5.45
CA GLU A 201 3.32 -2.42 -5.36
C GLU A 201 1.88 -1.85 -5.46
N PRO A 202 1.06 -2.03 -4.41
CA PRO A 202 -0.37 -1.76 -4.47
C PRO A 202 -0.73 -0.26 -4.53
N TYR A 203 0.25 0.62 -4.37
CA TYR A 203 0.03 2.07 -4.38
C TYR A 203 0.62 2.78 -5.60
N GLN A 204 1.06 2.02 -6.61
CA GLN A 204 1.62 2.56 -7.85
C GLN A 204 0.55 2.70 -8.94
N GLU A 205 -0.02 3.90 -9.09
CA GLU A 205 -1.07 4.19 -10.08
C GLU A 205 -0.67 3.82 -11.51
N ARG A 206 0.61 3.98 -11.88
CA ARG A 206 1.11 3.68 -13.23
C ARG A 206 0.91 2.22 -13.60
N LEU A 207 1.16 1.30 -12.66
CA LEU A 207 0.97 -0.14 -12.88
C LEU A 207 -0.51 -0.48 -13.11
N TYR A 208 -1.41 0.15 -12.36
CA TYR A 208 -2.86 0.00 -12.58
C TYR A 208 -3.30 0.58 -13.92
N ALA A 209 -2.79 1.75 -14.30
CA ALA A 209 -3.10 2.35 -15.59
C ALA A 209 -2.67 1.44 -16.75
N GLN A 210 -1.51 0.81 -16.64
CA GLN A 210 -1.01 -0.14 -17.63
C GLN A 210 -1.85 -1.41 -17.66
N LEU A 211 -2.17 -2.02 -16.50
CA LEU A 211 -3.06 -3.18 -16.40
C LEU A 211 -4.42 -2.91 -17.05
N ILE A 212 -5.03 -1.76 -16.74
CA ILE A 212 -6.33 -1.37 -17.31
C ILE A 212 -6.21 -1.18 -18.84
N ARG A 213 -5.15 -0.54 -19.33
CA ARG A 213 -4.91 -0.38 -20.77
C ARG A 213 -4.76 -1.71 -21.49
N THR A 214 -3.98 -2.64 -20.92
CA THR A 214 -3.79 -3.99 -21.49
C THR A 214 -5.07 -4.79 -21.51
N LEU A 215 -5.88 -4.73 -20.42
CA LEU A 215 -7.21 -5.35 -20.37
C LEU A 215 -8.15 -4.80 -21.46
N LEU A 216 -8.12 -3.48 -21.69
CA LEU A 216 -8.92 -2.85 -22.74
C LEU A 216 -8.44 -3.22 -24.14
N LYS A 217 -7.12 -3.35 -24.37
CA LYS A 217 -6.56 -3.87 -25.63
C LYS A 217 -7.05 -5.29 -25.93
N MET A 218 -7.13 -6.14 -24.90
CA MET A 218 -7.63 -7.52 -25.01
C MET A 218 -9.16 -7.61 -25.13
N GLY A 219 -9.88 -6.49 -25.04
CA GLY A 219 -11.35 -6.46 -25.07
C GLY A 219 -12.03 -6.87 -23.75
N ASN A 220 -11.28 -6.92 -22.64
CA ASN A 220 -11.82 -7.27 -21.33
C ASN A 220 -12.23 -6.01 -20.54
N GLN A 221 -13.31 -5.35 -20.98
CA GLN A 221 -13.84 -4.15 -20.33
C GLN A 221 -14.29 -4.40 -18.89
N LYS A 222 -14.94 -5.55 -18.64
CA LYS A 222 -15.38 -5.91 -17.28
C LYS A 222 -14.22 -6.04 -16.31
N GLY A 223 -13.13 -6.68 -16.74
CA GLY A 223 -11.91 -6.78 -15.95
C GLY A 223 -11.26 -5.42 -15.70
N ALA A 224 -11.25 -4.53 -16.69
CA ALA A 224 -10.71 -3.18 -16.55
C ALA A 224 -11.50 -2.33 -15.54
N ILE A 225 -12.84 -2.43 -15.57
CA ILE A 225 -13.74 -1.77 -14.60
C ILE A 225 -13.47 -2.27 -13.19
N ALA A 226 -13.44 -3.59 -13.00
CA ALA A 226 -13.21 -4.20 -11.67
C ALA A 226 -11.86 -3.78 -11.07
N VAL A 227 -10.78 -3.77 -11.87
CA VAL A 227 -9.46 -3.30 -11.41
C VAL A 227 -9.48 -1.83 -10.99
N TYR A 228 -10.17 -0.97 -11.74
CA TYR A 228 -10.29 0.44 -11.37
C TYR A 228 -11.06 0.62 -10.05
N GLU A 229 -12.16 -0.09 -9.87
CA GLU A 229 -12.99 0.01 -8.66
C GLU A 229 -12.23 -0.48 -7.41
N GLU A 230 -11.55 -1.64 -7.52
CA GLU A 230 -10.72 -2.20 -6.46
C GLU A 230 -9.59 -1.22 -6.05
N MET A 231 -8.87 -0.68 -7.03
CA MET A 231 -7.83 0.31 -6.80
C MET A 231 -8.40 1.60 -6.18
N SER A 232 -9.51 2.12 -6.70
CA SER A 232 -10.15 3.34 -6.17
C SER A 232 -10.53 3.19 -4.70
N GLU A 233 -11.09 2.05 -4.32
CA GLU A 233 -11.44 1.74 -2.95
C GLU A 233 -10.18 1.65 -2.06
N LEU A 234 -9.13 0.99 -2.54
CA LEU A 234 -7.85 0.88 -1.83
C LEU A 234 -7.23 2.26 -1.56
N PHE A 235 -7.16 3.13 -2.58
CA PHE A 235 -6.55 4.47 -2.45
C PHE A 235 -7.39 5.36 -1.56
N PHE A 236 -8.70 5.32 -1.72
CA PHE A 236 -9.58 6.14 -0.93
C PHE A 236 -9.58 5.72 0.56
N SER A 237 -9.65 4.43 0.85
CA SER A 237 -9.68 3.92 2.23
C SER A 237 -8.37 4.16 2.99
N ASN A 238 -7.21 4.13 2.31
CA ASN A 238 -5.92 4.30 2.96
C ASN A 238 -5.42 5.74 3.02
N PHE A 239 -5.72 6.55 2.00
CA PHE A 239 -5.16 7.91 1.85
C PHE A 239 -6.22 9.00 1.69
N GLY A 240 -7.51 8.64 1.49
CA GLY A 240 -8.56 9.61 1.20
C GLY A 240 -8.40 10.30 -0.16
N VAL A 241 -7.59 9.74 -1.07
CA VAL A 241 -7.32 10.32 -2.38
C VAL A 241 -8.10 9.62 -3.49
N MET A 242 -8.43 10.39 -4.52
CA MET A 242 -9.11 9.87 -5.71
C MET A 242 -8.07 9.52 -6.79
N PRO A 243 -8.37 8.54 -7.67
CA PRO A 243 -7.50 8.21 -8.79
C PRO A 243 -7.21 9.41 -9.69
N SER A 244 -6.06 9.39 -10.36
CA SER A 244 -5.64 10.42 -11.30
C SER A 244 -6.61 10.61 -12.46
N ASP A 245 -6.49 11.73 -13.16
CA ASP A 245 -7.31 12.03 -14.35
C ASP A 245 -7.13 11.00 -15.46
N GLU A 246 -5.95 10.43 -15.59
CA GLU A 246 -5.63 9.37 -16.55
C GLU A 246 -6.44 8.10 -16.25
N LEU A 247 -6.42 7.63 -15.02
CA LEU A 247 -7.18 6.44 -14.61
C LEU A 247 -8.68 6.64 -14.75
N ARG A 248 -9.18 7.83 -14.41
CA ARG A 248 -10.59 8.21 -14.63
C ARG A 248 -10.96 8.23 -16.11
N ALA A 249 -10.04 8.63 -17.00
CA ALA A 249 -10.27 8.59 -18.45
C ALA A 249 -10.33 7.16 -18.98
N LEU A 250 -9.46 6.26 -18.47
CA LEU A 250 -9.49 4.84 -18.80
C LEU A 250 -10.78 4.15 -18.33
N TYR A 251 -11.25 4.46 -17.14
CA TYR A 251 -12.54 3.97 -16.63
C TYR A 251 -13.71 4.42 -17.51
N ARG A 252 -13.76 5.70 -17.89
CA ARG A 252 -14.77 6.22 -18.83
C ARG A 252 -14.73 5.53 -20.19
N LYS A 253 -13.53 5.18 -20.69
CA LYS A 253 -13.37 4.40 -21.92
C LYS A 253 -13.92 2.98 -21.77
N ALA A 254 -13.60 2.31 -20.65
CA ALA A 254 -14.09 0.97 -20.33
C ALA A 254 -15.62 0.92 -20.28
N THR A 255 -16.24 1.87 -19.58
CA THR A 255 -17.71 1.90 -19.38
C THR A 255 -18.47 2.26 -20.64
N ARG A 256 -17.93 3.10 -21.53
CA ARG A 256 -18.58 3.46 -22.81
C ARG A 256 -18.73 2.28 -23.76
N THR A 257 -17.80 1.33 -23.73
CA THR A 257 -17.78 0.20 -24.68
C THR A 257 -18.70 -0.95 -24.26
N VAL A 258 -19.11 -1.01 -22.99
CA VAL A 258 -20.02 -2.05 -22.47
C VAL A 258 -21.46 -1.85 -22.94
N ASN A 259 -21.83 -0.62 -23.32
CA ASN A 259 -23.20 -0.22 -23.66
C ASN A 259 -23.49 -0.18 -25.17
N ASN A 260 -22.82 -0.98 -25.98
CA ASN A 260 -22.94 -0.95 -27.46
C ASN A 260 -24.16 -1.69 -28.04
N HIS A 261 -25.04 -2.26 -27.22
CA HIS A 261 -26.31 -2.83 -27.69
C HIS A 261 -27.46 -1.85 -27.48
N ALA A 262 -28.30 -1.68 -28.50
CA ALA A 262 -29.56 -0.97 -28.35
C ALA A 262 -30.42 -1.74 -27.33
N LEU A 263 -30.60 -1.18 -26.15
CA LEU A 263 -31.43 -1.76 -25.10
C LEU A 263 -32.89 -1.40 -25.32
N SER A 264 -33.79 -2.35 -25.15
CA SER A 264 -35.21 -2.05 -25.05
C SER A 264 -35.52 -1.27 -23.73
N VAL A 265 -36.65 -0.60 -23.69
CA VAL A 265 -37.06 0.12 -22.46
C VAL A 265 -37.28 -0.87 -21.30
N GLU A 266 -37.71 -2.11 -21.61
CA GLU A 266 -37.87 -3.20 -20.66
C GLU A 266 -36.51 -3.64 -20.09
N ASP A 267 -35.49 -3.87 -20.94
CA ASP A 267 -34.14 -4.22 -20.53
C ASP A 267 -33.52 -3.14 -19.64
N LEU A 268 -33.67 -1.87 -20.04
CA LEU A 268 -33.21 -0.73 -19.23
C LEU A 268 -33.91 -0.68 -17.88
N ARG A 269 -35.23 -0.91 -17.86
CA ARG A 269 -36.01 -0.90 -16.61
C ARG A 269 -35.58 -2.03 -15.66
N ASP A 270 -35.28 -3.22 -16.21
CA ASP A 270 -34.80 -4.36 -15.41
C ASP A 270 -33.37 -4.17 -14.92
N GLN A 271 -32.49 -3.57 -15.72
CA GLN A 271 -31.14 -3.19 -15.29
C GLN A 271 -31.14 -2.08 -14.23
N LEU A 272 -32.11 -1.18 -14.27
CA LEU A 272 -32.23 -0.08 -13.30
C LEU A 272 -32.99 -0.43 -12.01
N LYS A 273 -33.60 -1.63 -11.95
CA LYS A 273 -34.20 -2.12 -10.72
C LYS A 273 -33.12 -2.45 -9.69
N GLU A 274 -33.27 -1.95 -8.48
CA GLU A 274 -32.46 -2.43 -7.35
C GLU A 274 -32.74 -3.91 -7.11
N GLU A 275 -31.72 -4.76 -7.28
CA GLU A 275 -31.83 -6.22 -7.07
C GLU A 275 -32.17 -6.61 -5.63
N ARG A 276 -31.84 -5.75 -4.67
CA ARG A 276 -32.25 -5.89 -3.26
C ARG A 276 -32.67 -4.55 -2.70
N VAL A 277 -33.88 -4.46 -2.24
CA VAL A 277 -34.36 -3.33 -1.45
C VAL A 277 -33.72 -3.39 -0.06
N VAL A 278 -32.49 -2.91 0.06
CA VAL A 278 -31.85 -2.70 1.36
C VAL A 278 -32.45 -1.44 1.95
N GLY A 279 -33.04 -1.54 3.14
CA GLY A 279 -33.58 -0.38 3.85
C GLY A 279 -32.47 0.61 4.20
N GLY A 280 -32.79 1.90 4.27
CA GLY A 280 -31.85 2.94 4.70
C GLY A 280 -31.30 3.79 3.57
N ALA A 281 -30.26 4.59 3.86
CA ALA A 281 -29.63 5.49 2.91
C ALA A 281 -28.88 4.77 1.80
N MET A 282 -28.80 5.39 0.63
CA MET A 282 -27.92 4.96 -0.44
C MET A 282 -26.47 5.30 -0.08
N LEU A 283 -25.64 4.28 0.05
CA LEU A 283 -24.19 4.45 0.18
C LEU A 283 -23.56 4.41 -1.20
N CYS A 284 -22.74 5.39 -1.52
CA CYS A 284 -22.09 5.49 -2.84
C CYS A 284 -20.67 6.03 -2.71
N THR A 285 -19.90 5.91 -3.81
CA THR A 285 -18.60 6.55 -3.92
C THR A 285 -18.72 8.08 -3.92
N TYR A 286 -17.68 8.78 -3.48
CA TYR A 286 -17.73 10.25 -3.37
C TYR A 286 -17.91 10.93 -4.73
N ASP A 287 -17.40 10.36 -5.83
CA ASP A 287 -17.64 10.90 -7.17
C ASP A 287 -19.10 10.77 -7.60
N PHE A 288 -19.74 9.65 -7.27
CA PHE A 288 -21.16 9.49 -7.53
C PHE A 288 -22.02 10.43 -6.64
N PHE A 289 -21.60 10.61 -5.39
CA PHE A 289 -22.21 11.59 -4.49
C PHE A 289 -22.19 13.02 -5.08
N LYS A 290 -21.07 13.45 -5.67
CA LYS A 290 -20.96 14.75 -6.34
C LYS A 290 -21.96 14.90 -7.49
N ILE A 291 -22.23 13.82 -8.23
CA ILE A 291 -23.22 13.82 -9.33
C ILE A 291 -24.62 14.00 -8.73
N LEU A 292 -24.96 13.24 -7.69
CA LEU A 292 -26.26 13.34 -7.02
C LEU A 292 -26.47 14.73 -6.37
N TYR A 293 -25.43 15.26 -5.72
CA TYR A 293 -25.43 16.62 -5.17
C TYR A 293 -25.78 17.65 -6.25
N ARG A 294 -25.08 17.62 -7.40
CA ARG A 294 -25.35 18.51 -8.53
C ARG A 294 -26.76 18.32 -9.12
N SER A 295 -27.25 17.09 -9.14
CA SER A 295 -28.63 16.80 -9.57
C SER A 295 -29.65 17.41 -8.61
N GLU A 296 -29.41 17.27 -7.30
CA GLU A 296 -30.32 17.82 -6.27
C GLU A 296 -30.34 19.36 -6.29
N THR A 297 -29.17 20.03 -6.41
CA THR A 297 -29.12 21.50 -6.50
C THR A 297 -29.89 22.03 -7.72
N ARG A 298 -29.86 21.34 -8.87
CA ARG A 298 -30.67 21.66 -10.04
C ARG A 298 -32.17 21.43 -9.80
N THR A 299 -32.51 20.35 -9.08
CA THR A 299 -33.88 20.04 -8.72
C THR A 299 -34.46 21.11 -7.78
N MET A 300 -33.66 21.54 -6.80
CA MET A 300 -34.03 22.61 -5.86
C MET A 300 -34.31 23.93 -6.59
N ALA A 301 -33.45 24.33 -7.54
CA ALA A 301 -33.64 25.55 -8.34
C ALA A 301 -34.99 25.54 -9.08
N ARG A 302 -35.46 24.36 -9.50
CA ARG A 302 -36.72 24.21 -10.24
C ARG A 302 -37.93 24.06 -9.33
N THR A 303 -37.79 23.41 -8.20
CA THR A 303 -38.94 23.01 -7.36
C THR A 303 -39.13 23.87 -6.11
N GLY A 304 -38.16 24.69 -5.72
CA GLY A 304 -38.15 25.46 -4.49
C GLY A 304 -38.01 24.62 -3.21
N ASN A 305 -37.74 23.30 -3.33
CA ASN A 305 -37.53 22.44 -2.18
C ASN A 305 -36.20 22.76 -1.48
N THR A 306 -36.13 22.46 -0.17
CA THR A 306 -34.88 22.60 0.59
C THR A 306 -34.18 21.25 0.72
N ALA A 307 -32.90 21.26 0.74
CA ALA A 307 -32.05 20.11 1.09
C ALA A 307 -30.86 20.56 1.94
N HIS A 308 -30.30 19.64 2.70
CA HIS A 308 -29.18 19.92 3.61
C HIS A 308 -28.05 18.90 3.44
N LEU A 309 -26.84 19.37 3.68
CA LEU A 309 -25.64 18.54 3.86
C LEU A 309 -25.36 18.37 5.35
N CYS A 310 -25.05 17.13 5.75
CA CYS A 310 -24.47 16.86 7.06
C CYS A 310 -23.07 16.30 6.87
N LEU A 311 -22.06 16.96 7.42
CA LEU A 311 -20.69 16.46 7.47
C LEU A 311 -20.45 15.88 8.86
N LEU A 312 -20.24 14.55 8.92
CA LEU A 312 -19.89 13.82 10.13
C LEU A 312 -18.40 13.58 10.16
N SER A 313 -17.70 14.07 11.16
CA SER A 313 -16.26 13.89 11.36
C SER A 313 -16.01 13.03 12.60
N VAL A 314 -15.03 12.14 12.50
CA VAL A 314 -14.56 11.23 13.56
C VAL A 314 -13.20 11.70 14.04
N ALA A 315 -13.04 11.98 15.33
CA ALA A 315 -11.78 12.36 15.96
C ALA A 315 -11.64 11.69 17.33
N ALA A 316 -10.51 11.84 17.99
CA ALA A 316 -10.34 11.45 19.39
C ALA A 316 -11.13 12.40 20.32
N LYS A 317 -11.35 11.98 21.58
CA LYS A 317 -12.10 12.78 22.59
C LYS A 317 -11.41 14.10 22.92
N ASP A 318 -10.10 14.16 22.82
CA ASP A 318 -9.29 15.37 23.01
C ASP A 318 -9.14 16.24 21.74
N GLY A 319 -9.72 15.78 20.61
CA GLY A 319 -9.65 16.46 19.32
C GLY A 319 -8.43 16.10 18.48
N SER A 320 -7.55 15.24 18.97
CA SER A 320 -6.39 14.71 18.23
C SER A 320 -6.82 13.65 17.20
N GLU A 321 -5.88 13.16 16.39
CA GLU A 321 -6.09 12.05 15.49
C GLU A 321 -6.19 10.73 16.25
N LEU A 322 -7.13 9.87 15.83
CA LEU A 322 -7.25 8.52 16.36
C LEU A 322 -6.17 7.61 15.73
N PRO A 323 -5.65 6.62 16.51
CA PRO A 323 -4.85 5.54 15.92
C PRO A 323 -5.62 4.86 14.78
N LYS A 324 -4.94 4.53 13.68
CA LYS A 324 -5.56 4.00 12.45
C LYS A 324 -6.60 2.89 12.72
N ARG A 325 -6.24 1.86 13.49
CA ARG A 325 -7.16 0.77 13.86
C ARG A 325 -8.45 1.24 14.54
N SER A 326 -8.35 2.25 15.40
CA SER A 326 -9.51 2.80 16.13
C SER A 326 -10.36 3.65 15.21
N LEU A 327 -9.74 4.36 14.28
CA LEU A 327 -10.42 5.18 13.28
C LEU A 327 -11.18 4.28 12.29
N ASP A 328 -10.53 3.26 11.71
CA ASP A 328 -11.15 2.33 10.77
C ASP A 328 -12.39 1.68 11.37
N ARG A 329 -12.26 1.17 12.60
CA ARG A 329 -13.40 0.57 13.32
C ARG A 329 -14.52 1.56 13.61
N ALA A 330 -14.19 2.81 13.95
CA ALA A 330 -15.20 3.84 14.20
C ALA A 330 -15.93 4.23 12.90
N MET A 331 -15.21 4.28 11.77
CA MET A 331 -15.78 4.57 10.45
C MET A 331 -16.68 3.44 9.95
N GLU A 332 -16.29 2.16 10.10
CA GLU A 332 -17.15 1.00 9.81
C GLU A 332 -18.45 1.03 10.65
N ASN A 333 -18.30 1.27 11.94
CA ASN A 333 -19.44 1.37 12.86
C ASN A 333 -20.37 2.53 12.47
N LEU A 334 -19.82 3.65 12.05
CA LEU A 334 -20.59 4.81 11.60
C LEU A 334 -21.31 4.53 10.28
N GLN A 335 -20.66 3.84 9.34
CA GLN A 335 -21.27 3.41 8.08
C GLN A 335 -22.52 2.57 8.30
N GLU A 336 -22.42 1.58 9.17
CA GLU A 336 -23.55 0.70 9.49
C GLU A 336 -24.71 1.47 10.15
N LEU A 337 -24.40 2.43 11.04
CA LEU A 337 -25.42 3.27 11.64
C LEU A 337 -26.08 4.22 10.63
N ILE A 338 -25.30 4.82 9.73
CA ILE A 338 -25.83 5.64 8.63
C ILE A 338 -26.83 4.83 7.82
N ARG A 339 -26.43 3.60 7.42
CA ARG A 339 -27.29 2.70 6.66
C ARG A 339 -28.58 2.35 7.39
N GLN A 340 -28.53 2.09 8.71
CA GLN A 340 -29.71 1.66 9.50
C GLN A 340 -30.63 2.80 9.92
N ASN A 341 -30.09 4.01 10.09
CA ASN A 341 -30.85 5.12 10.71
C ASN A 341 -31.32 6.18 9.72
N LEU A 342 -30.93 6.12 8.47
CA LEU A 342 -31.39 7.06 7.45
C LEU A 342 -32.49 6.43 6.58
N ARG A 343 -33.24 7.28 5.88
CA ARG A 343 -34.31 6.83 5.00
C ARG A 343 -33.83 6.54 3.59
N LYS A 344 -34.63 5.84 2.80
CA LYS A 344 -34.29 5.46 1.40
C LYS A 344 -33.99 6.62 0.45
N GLY A 345 -34.37 7.82 0.73
CA GLY A 345 -34.09 8.98 -0.12
C GLY A 345 -32.82 9.71 0.26
N ASP A 346 -32.20 9.37 1.39
CA ASP A 346 -30.96 10.00 1.84
C ASP A 346 -29.78 9.30 1.17
N VAL A 347 -28.71 10.07 0.89
CA VAL A 347 -27.50 9.57 0.24
C VAL A 347 -26.30 9.88 1.15
N ALA A 348 -25.42 8.93 1.33
CA ALA A 348 -24.21 9.12 2.12
C ALA A 348 -22.99 8.59 1.38
N SER A 349 -21.87 9.25 1.60
CA SER A 349 -20.57 8.85 1.07
C SER A 349 -19.48 9.14 2.08
N GLN A 350 -18.49 8.29 2.14
CA GLN A 350 -17.25 8.61 2.80
C GLN A 350 -16.49 9.62 1.92
N CYS A 351 -16.16 10.80 2.46
CA CYS A 351 -15.50 11.87 1.72
C CYS A 351 -14.03 12.09 2.14
N SER A 352 -13.62 11.47 3.25
CA SER A 352 -12.21 11.38 3.68
C SER A 352 -12.00 10.16 4.59
N VAL A 353 -10.78 9.89 5.02
CA VAL A 353 -10.44 8.78 5.93
C VAL A 353 -11.20 8.84 7.26
N SER A 354 -11.64 10.05 7.68
CA SER A 354 -12.30 10.29 8.97
C SER A 354 -13.67 10.97 8.86
N GLN A 355 -14.25 11.07 7.63
CA GLN A 355 -15.47 11.84 7.42
C GLN A 355 -16.48 11.16 6.51
N TYR A 356 -17.76 11.26 6.87
CA TYR A 356 -18.90 10.99 6.01
C TYR A 356 -19.66 12.27 5.69
N VAL A 357 -20.05 12.41 4.43
CA VAL A 357 -20.99 13.42 3.97
C VAL A 357 -22.34 12.77 3.68
N ILE A 358 -23.42 13.42 4.12
CA ILE A 358 -24.80 12.94 3.94
C ILE A 358 -25.61 14.04 3.27
N LEU A 359 -26.29 13.69 2.21
CA LEU A 359 -27.27 14.53 1.53
C LEU A 359 -28.67 14.15 2.02
N LEU A 360 -29.42 15.14 2.53
CA LEU A 360 -30.78 15.01 3.05
C LEU A 360 -31.73 15.79 2.12
N PRO A 361 -32.27 15.16 1.07
CA PRO A 361 -33.21 15.82 0.16
C PRO A 361 -34.52 16.12 0.88
N ARG A 362 -35.14 17.25 0.58
CA ARG A 362 -36.43 17.67 1.13
C ARG A 362 -36.48 17.69 2.68
N ALA A 363 -35.34 17.95 3.31
CA ALA A 363 -35.25 18.16 4.73
C ALA A 363 -35.12 19.67 5.03
N ASN A 364 -35.85 20.14 6.04
CA ASN A 364 -35.64 21.48 6.57
C ASN A 364 -34.50 21.47 7.61
N TYR A 365 -34.12 22.65 8.10
CA TYR A 365 -33.03 22.80 9.05
C TYR A 365 -33.20 21.96 10.32
N GLU A 366 -34.42 22.01 10.92
CA GLU A 366 -34.75 21.30 12.17
C GLU A 366 -34.67 19.78 11.99
N ASN A 367 -35.26 19.26 10.91
CA ASN A 367 -35.22 17.84 10.60
C ASN A 367 -33.79 17.34 10.32
N SER A 368 -32.96 18.15 9.67
CA SER A 368 -31.59 17.81 9.40
C SER A 368 -30.76 17.71 10.68
N HIS A 369 -30.94 18.64 11.61
CA HIS A 369 -30.33 18.59 12.95
C HIS A 369 -30.81 17.41 13.77
N MET A 370 -32.13 17.10 13.69
CA MET A 370 -32.71 15.93 14.38
C MET A 370 -32.07 14.62 13.85
N VAL A 371 -31.90 14.49 12.55
CA VAL A 371 -31.21 13.32 11.93
C VAL A 371 -29.78 13.22 12.41
N ALA A 372 -29.00 14.32 12.38
CA ALA A 372 -27.65 14.37 12.87
C ALA A 372 -27.53 13.94 14.34
N ASN A 373 -28.37 14.50 15.21
CA ASN A 373 -28.41 14.16 16.63
C ASN A 373 -28.79 12.69 16.87
N ARG A 374 -29.73 12.16 16.09
CA ARG A 374 -30.14 10.75 16.17
C ARG A 374 -28.98 9.82 15.83
N LEU A 375 -28.23 10.12 14.79
CA LEU A 375 -27.03 9.34 14.40
C LEU A 375 -25.96 9.37 15.49
N MET A 376 -25.63 10.55 16.02
CA MET A 376 -24.65 10.69 17.10
C MET A 376 -25.10 9.94 18.38
N THR A 377 -26.36 10.09 18.78
CA THR A 377 -26.90 9.40 19.93
C THR A 377 -26.89 7.88 19.74
N ALA A 378 -27.26 7.40 18.55
CA ALA A 378 -27.23 5.98 18.22
C ALA A 378 -25.79 5.44 18.28
N PHE A 379 -24.81 6.21 17.81
CA PHE A 379 -23.39 5.83 17.87
C PHE A 379 -22.93 5.65 19.31
N TYR A 380 -23.12 6.64 20.17
CA TYR A 380 -22.68 6.57 21.57
C TYR A 380 -23.43 5.52 22.39
N ARG A 381 -24.69 5.28 22.09
CA ARG A 381 -25.47 4.23 22.74
C ARG A 381 -24.98 2.83 22.34
N ARG A 382 -24.68 2.61 21.06
CA ARG A 382 -24.26 1.30 20.56
C ARG A 382 -22.79 0.99 20.84
N TYR A 383 -21.95 2.04 20.90
CA TYR A 383 -20.49 1.92 21.08
C TYR A 383 -19.97 2.79 22.25
N PRO A 384 -20.42 2.54 23.49
CA PRO A 384 -20.10 3.38 24.65
C PRO A 384 -18.62 3.42 25.00
N HIS A 385 -17.86 2.38 24.62
CA HIS A 385 -16.43 2.27 24.87
C HIS A 385 -15.55 2.74 23.69
N SER A 386 -16.17 3.28 22.64
CA SER A 386 -15.42 3.84 21.52
C SER A 386 -14.55 5.04 21.98
N PRO A 387 -13.28 5.11 21.61
CA PRO A 387 -12.46 6.28 21.85
C PRO A 387 -12.84 7.46 20.93
N ALA A 388 -13.67 7.19 19.92
CA ALA A 388 -14.05 8.17 18.91
C ALA A 388 -15.09 9.17 19.45
N ARG A 389 -14.92 10.43 19.04
CA ARG A 389 -15.88 11.51 19.18
C ARG A 389 -16.41 11.90 17.80
N LEU A 390 -17.72 11.97 17.66
CA LEU A 390 -18.37 12.45 16.46
C LEU A 390 -18.64 13.95 16.55
N ARG A 391 -18.37 14.65 15.46
CA ARG A 391 -18.78 16.04 15.27
C ARG A 391 -19.61 16.10 14.00
N CYS A 392 -20.76 16.78 14.05
CA CYS A 392 -21.62 16.99 12.90
C CYS A 392 -21.76 18.48 12.60
N VAL A 393 -21.64 18.82 11.33
CA VAL A 393 -21.95 20.16 10.82
C VAL A 393 -23.05 20.00 9.77
N VAL A 394 -24.12 20.77 9.93
CA VAL A 394 -25.28 20.77 9.01
C VAL A 394 -25.31 22.11 8.28
N GLN A 395 -25.39 22.07 6.96
CA GLN A 395 -25.50 23.27 6.11
C GLN A 395 -26.61 23.10 5.07
N PRO A 396 -27.37 24.15 4.75
CA PRO A 396 -28.31 24.11 3.64
C PRO A 396 -27.53 24.00 2.32
N LEU A 397 -28.14 23.30 1.36
CA LEU A 397 -27.67 23.39 -0.02
C LEU A 397 -28.06 24.73 -0.64
N GLU A 398 -27.14 25.30 -1.37
CA GLU A 398 -27.42 26.48 -2.19
C GLU A 398 -27.96 26.01 -3.55
N PRO A 399 -29.14 26.48 -4.00
CA PRO A 399 -29.61 26.19 -5.35
C PRO A 399 -28.65 26.78 -6.38
N LEU A 400 -28.46 26.10 -7.48
CA LEU A 400 -27.70 26.66 -8.61
C LEU A 400 -28.40 27.94 -9.09
N ALA A 401 -27.63 29.04 -9.10
CA ALA A 401 -28.06 30.32 -9.62
C ALA A 401 -28.35 30.26 -11.13
#